data_2805d309ea2ac2343c61320ba26037d3
#
_entry.id   2805d309ea2ac2343c61320ba26037d3
#
_cell.length_a   1.000
_cell.length_b   1.000
_cell.length_c   1.000
_cell.angle_alpha   90.00
_cell.angle_beta   90.00
_cell.angle_gamma   90.00
#
_symmetry.space_group_name_H-M   'P 1'
#
loop_
_entity.id
_entity.type
_entity.pdbx_description
1 polymer ?
#
loop_
_entity_poly.entity_id
_entity_poly.type
_entity_poly.pdbx_seq_one_letter_code
_entity_poly.pdbx_strand_id
1 'polypeptide(L)'
;RMYRVQLVCEFPDRYVMDCDAIAEKMITVVCSIYKSLMAAGEYVSIICNAADCVTHEPVVIENGTDIDIVLESMARIDTASTIKTAALQEKQSGEKYFINLSTYSAFS
;
A
#
# COMPACT_ATOMS: atom_id res chain seq x y z
N ARG A 1 0.71 -24.60 2.39
CA ARG A 1 0.60 -23.83 1.15
C ARG A 1 0.70 -22.34 1.42
N MET A 2 1.59 -21.68 0.73
CA MET A 2 1.72 -20.23 0.83
C MET A 2 0.86 -19.54 -0.22
N TYR A 3 0.12 -18.55 0.23
CA TYR A 3 -0.69 -17.71 -0.64
C TYR A 3 0.10 -16.47 -1.03
N ARG A 4 -0.15 -16.00 -2.24
CA ARG A 4 0.37 -14.71 -2.68
C ARG A 4 -0.68 -13.66 -2.37
N VAL A 5 -0.37 -12.81 -1.41
CA VAL A 5 -1.26 -11.74 -0.97
C VAL A 5 -0.71 -10.42 -1.45
N GLN A 6 -1.55 -9.61 -2.07
CA GLN A 6 -1.18 -8.24 -2.41
C GLN A 6 -2.06 -7.27 -1.65
N LEU A 7 -1.42 -6.42 -0.88
CA LEU A 7 -2.10 -5.31 -0.20
C LEU A 7 -2.19 -4.15 -1.19
N VAL A 8 -3.40 -3.81 -1.57
CA VAL A 8 -3.65 -2.71 -2.50
C VAL A 8 -4.09 -1.51 -1.69
N CYS A 9 -3.23 -0.50 -1.61
CA CYS A 9 -3.42 0.65 -0.75
C CYS A 9 -3.90 1.85 -1.55
N GLU A 10 -5.13 2.27 -1.31
CA GLU A 10 -5.72 3.42 -1.95
C GLU A 10 -5.66 4.62 -1.02
N PHE A 11 -4.62 5.41 -1.17
CA PHE A 11 -4.45 6.64 -0.40
C PHE A 11 -5.39 7.72 -0.87
N PRO A 12 -5.83 8.61 0.03
CA PRO A 12 -6.73 9.69 -0.34
C PRO A 12 -6.02 10.73 -1.19
N ASP A 13 -6.78 11.35 -2.09
CA ASP A 13 -6.32 12.49 -2.85
C ASP A 13 -6.09 13.68 -1.90
N ARG A 14 -5.19 14.59 -2.28
CA ARG A 14 -4.89 15.81 -1.50
C ARG A 14 -6.11 16.70 -1.25
N TYR A 15 -7.16 16.55 -2.07
CA TYR A 15 -8.39 17.33 -1.92
C TYR A 15 -9.35 16.75 -0.88
N VAL A 16 -9.08 15.57 -0.38
CA VAL A 16 -9.87 14.97 0.69
C VAL A 16 -9.52 15.66 2.00
N MET A 17 -10.54 16.02 2.78
CA MET A 17 -10.33 16.63 4.09
C MET A 17 -9.52 15.67 4.99
N ASP A 18 -8.56 16.22 5.72
CA ASP A 18 -7.68 15.46 6.61
C ASP A 18 -6.88 14.36 5.89
N CYS A 19 -6.56 14.55 4.61
CA CYS A 19 -5.87 13.51 3.83
C CYS A 19 -4.56 13.06 4.47
N ASP A 20 -3.79 13.96 5.09
CA ASP A 20 -2.53 13.59 5.73
C ASP A 20 -2.76 12.70 6.95
N ALA A 21 -3.75 13.03 7.79
CA ALA A 21 -4.09 12.21 8.95
C ALA A 21 -4.60 10.83 8.55
N ILE A 22 -5.41 10.78 7.50
CA ILE A 22 -5.94 9.52 6.95
C ILE A 22 -4.79 8.68 6.39
N ALA A 23 -3.88 9.30 5.65
CA ALA A 23 -2.71 8.63 5.08
C ALA A 23 -1.83 8.02 6.17
N GLU A 24 -1.59 8.75 7.26
CA GLU A 24 -0.81 8.25 8.40
C GLU A 24 -1.46 7.02 9.03
N LYS A 25 -2.77 7.02 9.20
CA LYS A 25 -3.49 5.85 9.71
C LYS A 25 -3.38 4.68 8.76
N MET A 26 -3.52 4.91 7.47
CA MET A 26 -3.38 3.88 6.45
C MET A 26 -1.98 3.25 6.51
N ILE A 27 -0.94 4.05 6.60
CA ILE A 27 0.44 3.57 6.69
C ILE A 27 0.60 2.64 7.91
N THR A 28 0.08 3.05 9.05
CA THR A 28 0.13 2.24 10.27
C THR A 28 -0.57 0.90 10.08
N VAL A 29 -1.76 0.90 9.50
CA VAL A 29 -2.55 -0.32 9.26
C VAL A 29 -1.85 -1.23 8.26
N VAL A 30 -1.38 -0.69 7.15
CA VAL A 30 -0.69 -1.45 6.11
C VAL A 30 0.56 -2.12 6.65
N CYS A 31 1.38 -1.38 7.37
CA CYS A 31 2.62 -1.92 7.94
C CYS A 31 2.33 -3.03 8.95
N SER A 32 1.27 -2.88 9.76
CA SER A 32 0.86 -3.90 10.72
C SER A 32 0.39 -5.17 10.02
N ILE A 33 -0.42 -5.04 8.98
CA ILE A 33 -0.90 -6.18 8.20
C ILE A 33 0.27 -6.88 7.50
N TYR A 34 1.14 -6.12 6.87
CA TYR A 34 2.32 -6.66 6.20
C TYR A 34 3.17 -7.48 7.15
N LYS A 35 3.48 -6.92 8.31
CA LYS A 35 4.29 -7.57 9.34
C LYS A 35 3.63 -8.86 9.83
N SER A 36 2.32 -8.82 10.07
CA SER A 36 1.58 -9.99 10.56
C SER A 36 1.54 -11.11 9.53
N LEU A 37 1.30 -10.78 8.26
CA LEU A 37 1.25 -11.77 7.19
C LEU A 37 2.63 -12.38 6.93
N MET A 38 3.68 -11.56 6.97
CA MET A 38 5.05 -12.06 6.82
C MET A 38 5.43 -13.00 7.95
N ALA A 39 5.03 -12.68 9.18
CA ALA A 39 5.26 -13.54 10.35
C ALA A 39 4.52 -14.87 10.24
N ALA A 40 3.38 -14.88 9.55
CA ALA A 40 2.59 -16.09 9.29
C ALA A 40 3.14 -16.92 8.12
N GLY A 41 4.21 -16.47 7.48
CA GLY A 41 4.82 -17.20 6.37
C GLY A 41 4.16 -16.98 5.01
N GLU A 42 3.33 -15.95 4.89
CA GLU A 42 2.67 -15.63 3.62
C GLU A 42 3.59 -14.84 2.70
N TYR A 43 3.37 -14.98 1.39
CA TYR A 43 3.98 -14.09 0.40
C TYR A 43 3.16 -12.81 0.33
N VAL A 44 3.76 -11.70 0.71
CA VAL A 44 3.07 -10.41 0.79
C VAL A 44 3.79 -9.35 -0.01
N SER A 45 3.05 -8.67 -0.85
CA SER A 45 3.53 -7.47 -1.53
C SER A 45 2.56 -6.33 -1.25
N ILE A 46 3.02 -5.10 -1.45
CA ILE A 46 2.21 -3.91 -1.28
C ILE A 46 2.28 -3.10 -2.57
N ILE A 47 1.13 -2.65 -3.04
CA ILE A 47 1.07 -1.71 -4.13
C ILE A 47 0.22 -0.52 -3.71
N CYS A 48 0.72 0.69 -3.97
CA CYS A 48 0.06 1.92 -3.57
C CYS A 48 -0.33 2.72 -4.81
N ASN A 49 -1.43 3.47 -4.70
CA ASN A 49 -1.84 4.40 -5.75
C ASN A 49 -1.09 5.74 -5.66
N ALA A 50 -0.26 5.92 -4.65
CA ALA A 50 0.49 7.14 -4.46
C ALA A 50 1.97 6.95 -4.81
N ALA A 51 2.60 8.00 -5.31
CA ALA A 51 3.99 7.96 -5.73
C ALA A 51 4.94 8.29 -4.58
N ASP A 52 6.17 7.79 -4.69
CA ASP A 52 7.28 8.19 -3.85
C ASP A 52 7.67 9.64 -4.19
N CYS A 53 7.86 10.47 -3.19
CA CYS A 53 8.18 11.90 -3.38
C CYS A 53 9.55 12.14 -4.01
N VAL A 54 10.42 11.14 -4.01
CA VAL A 54 11.77 11.23 -4.61
C VAL A 54 11.78 10.66 -6.03
N THR A 55 11.27 9.44 -6.20
CA THR A 55 11.32 8.75 -7.50
C THR A 55 10.18 9.12 -8.43
N HIS A 56 9.08 9.66 -7.90
CA HIS A 56 7.84 10.00 -8.62
C HIS A 56 7.15 8.77 -9.24
N GLU A 57 7.53 7.58 -8.80
CA GLU A 57 6.91 6.33 -9.22
C GLU A 57 5.97 5.80 -8.14
N PRO A 58 4.87 5.11 -8.50
CA PRO A 58 4.01 4.47 -7.50
C PRO A 58 4.81 3.54 -6.61
N VAL A 59 4.52 3.58 -5.31
CA VAL A 59 5.25 2.76 -4.34
C VAL A 59 4.81 1.32 -4.46
N VAL A 60 5.77 0.43 -4.69
CA VAL A 60 5.58 -1.01 -4.77
C VAL A 60 6.59 -1.68 -3.85
N ILE A 61 6.08 -2.52 -2.96
CA ILE A 61 6.90 -3.27 -2.01
C ILE A 61 6.83 -4.75 -2.37
N GLU A 62 7.97 -5.33 -2.64
CA GLU A 62 8.08 -6.74 -2.96
C GLU A 62 8.04 -7.61 -1.71
N ASN A 63 7.64 -8.88 -1.90
CA ASN A 63 7.68 -9.85 -0.82
C ASN A 63 9.09 -9.99 -0.25
N GLY A 64 9.19 -10.10 1.07
CA GLY A 64 10.47 -10.28 1.76
C GLY A 64 11.23 -9.00 2.04
N THR A 65 10.65 -7.85 1.74
CA THR A 65 11.27 -6.56 2.07
C THR A 65 11.24 -6.35 3.58
N ASP A 66 12.38 -5.97 4.16
CA ASP A 66 12.49 -5.69 5.59
C ASP A 66 11.53 -4.59 6.01
N ILE A 67 10.96 -4.74 7.20
CA ILE A 67 9.98 -3.79 7.71
C ILE A 67 10.53 -2.36 7.80
N ASP A 68 11.80 -2.19 8.09
CA ASP A 68 12.43 -0.86 8.15
C ASP A 68 12.42 -0.18 6.78
N ILE A 69 12.63 -0.94 5.72
CA ILE A 69 12.58 -0.44 4.35
C ILE A 69 11.14 -0.11 3.97
N VAL A 70 10.19 -0.95 4.38
CA VAL A 70 8.77 -0.69 4.15
C VAL A 70 8.35 0.61 4.81
N LEU A 71 8.72 0.81 6.07
CA LEU A 71 8.40 2.04 6.81
C LEU A 71 9.01 3.27 6.15
N GLU A 72 10.25 3.16 5.71
CA GLU A 72 10.94 4.25 5.00
C GLU A 72 10.22 4.60 3.69
N SER A 73 9.84 3.58 2.91
CA SER A 73 9.13 3.78 1.65
C SER A 73 7.77 4.43 1.87
N MET A 74 7.04 3.98 2.90
CA MET A 74 5.74 4.56 3.24
C MET A 74 5.85 6.01 3.70
N ALA A 75 6.95 6.36 4.38
CA ALA A 75 7.19 7.72 4.83
C ALA A 75 7.43 8.69 3.67
N ARG A 76 7.79 8.19 2.49
CA ARG A 76 8.03 9.01 1.30
C ARG A 76 6.82 9.13 0.37
N ILE A 77 5.66 8.61 0.77
CA ILE A 77 4.46 8.69 -0.05
C ILE A 77 3.99 10.14 -0.17
N ASP A 78 3.72 10.53 -1.42
CA ASP A 78 3.18 11.84 -1.75
C ASP A 78 1.72 11.70 -2.18
N THR A 79 0.81 12.13 -1.31
CA THR A 79 -0.63 12.07 -1.56
C THR A 79 -1.10 13.04 -2.65
N ALA A 80 -0.24 13.96 -3.08
CA ALA A 80 -0.55 14.85 -4.20
C ALA A 80 -0.43 14.13 -5.57
N SER A 81 0.19 12.94 -5.59
CA SER A 81 0.42 12.18 -6.82
C SER A 81 -0.25 10.80 -6.71
N THR A 82 -1.57 10.77 -6.81
CA THR A 82 -2.33 9.52 -6.77
C THR A 82 -2.85 9.15 -8.16
N ILE A 83 -2.99 7.85 -8.39
CA ILE A 83 -3.62 7.31 -9.60
C ILE A 83 -4.77 6.39 -9.20
N LYS A 84 -5.58 5.96 -10.16
CA LYS A 84 -6.68 5.04 -9.88
C LYS A 84 -6.13 3.65 -9.55
N THR A 85 -6.63 3.07 -8.46
CA THR A 85 -6.21 1.76 -7.99
C THR A 85 -6.43 0.66 -9.02
N ALA A 86 -7.52 0.74 -9.80
CA ALA A 86 -7.81 -0.21 -10.85
C ALA A 86 -6.67 -0.30 -11.88
N ALA A 87 -6.05 0.84 -12.22
CA ALA A 87 -4.92 0.85 -13.15
C ALA A 87 -3.69 0.14 -12.59
N LEU A 88 -3.52 0.12 -11.27
CA LEU A 88 -2.45 -0.63 -10.62
C LEU A 88 -2.69 -2.13 -10.70
N GLN A 89 -3.91 -2.57 -10.44
CA GLN A 89 -4.26 -3.98 -10.45
C GLN A 89 -4.10 -4.61 -11.84
N GLU A 90 -4.44 -3.88 -12.88
CA GLU A 90 -4.32 -4.35 -14.26
C GLU A 90 -2.88 -4.68 -14.66
N LYS A 91 -1.90 -4.07 -14.01
CA LYS A 91 -0.48 -4.32 -14.29
C LYS A 91 0.04 -5.59 -13.64
N GLN A 92 -0.76 -6.23 -12.78
CA GLN A 92 -0.34 -7.41 -12.05
C GLN A 92 -0.81 -8.66 -12.75
N SER A 93 0.09 -9.62 -12.91
CA SER A 93 -0.22 -10.94 -13.50
C SER A 93 -0.02 -12.04 -12.47
N GLY A 94 -0.70 -13.15 -12.67
CA GLY A 94 -0.61 -14.33 -11.81
C GLY A 94 -1.72 -14.44 -10.78
N GLU A 95 -1.76 -15.56 -10.07
CA GLU A 95 -2.77 -15.80 -9.05
C GLU A 95 -2.40 -15.10 -7.76
N LYS A 96 -3.21 -14.14 -7.36
CA LYS A 96 -3.00 -13.37 -6.14
C LYS A 96 -4.33 -13.16 -5.43
N TYR A 97 -4.26 -13.14 -4.12
CA TYR A 97 -5.36 -12.68 -3.30
C TYR A 97 -5.14 -11.21 -2.99
N PHE A 98 -6.13 -10.39 -3.32
CA PHE A 98 -6.03 -8.95 -3.11
C PHE A 98 -6.75 -8.56 -1.82
N ILE A 99 -6.06 -7.79 -0.99
CA ILE A 99 -6.69 -7.13 0.15
C ILE A 99 -6.67 -5.64 -0.16
N ASN A 100 -7.85 -5.11 -0.41
CA ASN A 100 -8.00 -3.70 -0.76
C ASN A 100 -8.16 -2.86 0.49
N LEU A 101 -7.27 -1.91 0.68
CA LEU A 101 -7.29 -0.98 1.78
C LEU A 101 -7.63 0.39 1.23
N SER A 102 -8.91 0.74 1.33
CA SER A 102 -9.41 2.01 0.88
C SER A 102 -9.74 2.90 2.08
N THR A 103 -9.28 4.14 2.02
CA THR A 103 -9.57 5.13 3.05
C THR A 103 -11.06 5.44 3.14
N TYR A 104 -11.77 5.33 2.02
CA TYR A 104 -13.21 5.60 2.01
C TYR A 104 -14.00 4.55 2.79
N SER A 105 -13.60 3.29 2.73
CA SER A 105 -14.29 2.21 3.43
C SER A 105 -13.76 1.97 4.83
N ALA A 106 -12.48 2.22 5.06
CA ALA A 106 -11.82 1.91 6.33
C ALA A 106 -11.88 3.06 7.35
N PHE A 107 -11.97 4.31 6.90
CA PHE A 107 -11.83 5.48 7.76
C PHE A 107 -12.92 6.54 7.55
N SER A 108 -13.90 6.23 6.75
CA SER A 108 -15.03 7.15 6.52
C SER A 108 -16.04 7.13 7.65
#